data_ba1f874ca6bce6b9ac989f0df2f2e852
#
_entry.id   ba1f874ca6bce6b9ac989f0df2f2e852
#
_cell.length_a   1.000
_cell.length_b   1.000
_cell.length_c   1.000
_cell.angle_alpha   90.00
_cell.angle_beta   90.00
_cell.angle_gamma   90.00
#
_symmetry.space_group_name_H-M   'P 1'
#
loop_
_entity.id
_entity.type
_entity.pdbx_description
1 polymer ?
#
loop_
_entity_poly.entity_id
_entity_poly.type
_entity_poly.pdbx_seq_one_letter_code
_entity_poly.pdbx_strand_id
1 'polypeptide(L)'
;MRDINPETRVRDLSPQQRRVIRGWCMYDWANSAFSTSGTAAIFPVYFVLIFKAATGDSTDLFGFSMTGSSIWSLGVALSTAIVAVSSPVLGVLADRVAIKKTLLWIYTIAGCAFTGMAFFSVYASQPWIWLAMCFGLANIGFSGSLVFYNSILPHIAPRHLLDDVSSRGFAYGYIGAGLLLAIHLAVIFVFSGTELEDLVTRICIATVGFWWFGFAIWTLKTVPEPPISNPIPALKIGAASRLAIKELGKTLRGITKFKTLLIYLVAYLLFNDGIQTVLAIAGAYGADTLGITLIFNMMTILIIQFIAAPGAMLFSRLAFGIRTKPALVVGLIGWCVVVLFGVGIAPLVPSSQNDFDYQLTFDKSTNSYLVTAAPSLSASESDVIWEQKHGDLQEVSSISVNQTRNLLTEIRESETARFSVFIGEGPLAGQKSVGAKHVSSMGEGPVD
;
A
#
# COMPACT_ATOMS: atom_id res chain seq x y z
N MET A 1 10.84 -37.00 -19.25
CA MET A 1 11.39 -35.65 -19.42
C MET A 1 12.75 -35.81 -20.08
N ARG A 2 12.96 -35.28 -21.30
CA ARG A 2 14.27 -35.31 -21.93
C ARG A 2 15.21 -34.46 -21.09
N ASP A 3 16.40 -34.99 -20.81
CA ASP A 3 17.50 -34.27 -20.18
C ASP A 3 17.83 -33.03 -21.01
N ILE A 4 17.31 -31.88 -20.60
CA ILE A 4 17.58 -30.60 -21.24
C ILE A 4 18.92 -30.13 -20.66
N ASN A 5 19.89 -29.89 -21.55
CA ASN A 5 21.20 -29.37 -21.20
C ASN A 5 21.06 -28.14 -20.25
N PRO A 6 21.74 -28.10 -19.09
CA PRO A 6 21.68 -26.98 -18.15
C PRO A 6 22.13 -25.64 -18.73
N GLU A 7 22.77 -25.60 -19.89
CA GLU A 7 23.14 -24.37 -20.61
C GLU A 7 22.01 -23.77 -21.46
N THR A 8 20.86 -24.48 -21.59
CA THR A 8 19.71 -23.98 -22.37
C THR A 8 19.15 -22.69 -21.78
N ARG A 9 19.05 -21.65 -22.59
CA ARG A 9 18.45 -20.35 -22.22
C ARG A 9 17.03 -20.26 -22.76
N VAL A 10 16.22 -19.34 -22.23
CA VAL A 10 14.83 -19.11 -22.71
C VAL A 10 14.78 -18.87 -24.22
N ARG A 11 15.81 -18.25 -24.82
CA ARG A 11 15.88 -18.01 -26.27
C ARG A 11 15.96 -19.31 -27.09
N ASP A 12 16.45 -20.39 -26.49
CA ASP A 12 16.70 -21.67 -27.17
C ASP A 12 15.47 -22.60 -27.11
N LEU A 13 14.43 -22.19 -26.37
CA LEU A 13 13.16 -22.90 -26.31
C LEU A 13 12.37 -22.78 -27.62
N SER A 14 11.44 -23.69 -27.85
CA SER A 14 10.56 -23.66 -29.02
C SER A 14 9.75 -22.33 -29.09
N PRO A 15 9.36 -21.89 -30.30
CA PRO A 15 8.55 -20.67 -30.45
C PRO A 15 7.27 -20.70 -29.62
N GLN A 16 6.63 -21.86 -29.48
CA GLN A 16 5.42 -22.04 -28.69
C GLN A 16 5.68 -21.85 -27.19
N GLN A 17 6.76 -22.47 -26.67
CA GLN A 17 7.13 -22.27 -25.23
C GLN A 17 7.49 -20.82 -24.94
N ARG A 18 8.24 -20.16 -25.82
CA ARG A 18 8.55 -18.72 -25.68
C ARG A 18 7.30 -17.85 -25.68
N ARG A 19 6.29 -18.21 -26.49
CA ARG A 19 4.99 -17.51 -26.50
C ARG A 19 4.25 -17.66 -25.18
N VAL A 20 4.23 -18.87 -24.61
CA VAL A 20 3.61 -19.14 -23.31
C VAL A 20 4.33 -18.38 -22.18
N ILE A 21 5.67 -18.41 -22.15
CA ILE A 21 6.47 -17.68 -21.16
C ILE A 21 6.23 -16.16 -21.28
N ARG A 22 6.24 -15.59 -22.48
CA ARG A 22 5.88 -14.17 -22.66
C ARG A 22 4.47 -13.86 -22.20
N GLY A 23 3.52 -14.73 -22.50
CA GLY A 23 2.15 -14.61 -22.03
C GLY A 23 2.05 -14.65 -20.52
N TRP A 24 2.86 -15.47 -19.85
CA TRP A 24 2.93 -15.48 -18.39
C TRP A 24 3.54 -14.19 -17.84
N CYS A 25 4.65 -13.71 -18.38
CA CYS A 25 5.25 -12.42 -17.97
C CYS A 25 4.31 -11.21 -18.19
N MET A 26 3.41 -11.27 -19.19
CA MET A 26 2.41 -10.23 -19.42
C MET A 26 1.40 -10.09 -18.28
N TYR A 27 1.25 -11.12 -17.45
CA TYR A 27 0.41 -10.99 -16.26
C TYR A 27 1.05 -10.06 -15.22
N ASP A 28 2.37 -10.13 -15.03
CA ASP A 28 3.09 -9.19 -14.15
C ASP A 28 3.03 -7.75 -14.70
N TRP A 29 3.16 -7.57 -16.01
CA TRP A 29 2.92 -6.27 -16.66
C TRP A 29 1.53 -5.73 -16.32
N ALA A 30 0.52 -6.60 -16.32
CA ALA A 30 -0.86 -6.24 -16.08
C ALA A 30 -1.13 -5.90 -14.60
N ASN A 31 -0.83 -6.84 -13.70
CA ASN A 31 -1.24 -6.77 -12.30
C ASN A 31 -0.36 -5.87 -11.43
N SER A 32 0.91 -5.66 -11.82
CA SER A 32 1.81 -4.74 -11.10
C SER A 32 1.33 -3.30 -11.14
N ALA A 33 0.47 -2.93 -12.08
CA ALA A 33 -0.23 -1.65 -12.08
C ALA A 33 -1.10 -1.48 -10.83
N PHE A 34 -1.79 -2.55 -10.37
CA PHE A 34 -2.58 -2.50 -9.14
C PHE A 34 -1.71 -2.36 -7.91
N SER A 35 -0.60 -3.11 -7.80
CA SER A 35 0.29 -2.99 -6.65
C SER A 35 1.00 -1.64 -6.58
N THR A 36 1.39 -1.07 -7.71
CA THR A 36 2.21 0.16 -7.77
C THR A 36 1.34 1.41 -7.82
N SER A 37 0.61 1.65 -8.92
CA SER A 37 -0.26 2.82 -9.06
C SER A 37 -1.46 2.76 -8.13
N GLY A 38 -2.07 1.58 -7.96
CA GLY A 38 -3.19 1.36 -7.06
C GLY A 38 -2.74 1.41 -5.59
N THR A 39 -2.30 0.27 -5.07
CA THR A 39 -2.11 0.05 -3.63
C THR A 39 -1.02 0.90 -2.99
N ALA A 40 0.08 1.19 -3.69
CA ALA A 40 1.17 1.96 -3.11
C ALA A 40 1.05 3.47 -3.34
N ALA A 41 0.57 3.91 -4.53
CA ALA A 41 0.65 5.30 -4.91
C ALA A 41 -0.65 6.09 -4.70
N ILE A 42 -1.77 5.69 -5.32
CA ILE A 42 -2.96 6.53 -5.43
C ILE A 42 -4.02 6.18 -4.38
N PHE A 43 -4.43 4.92 -4.28
CA PHE A 43 -5.53 4.51 -3.41
C PHE A 43 -5.36 4.91 -1.93
N PRO A 44 -4.21 4.64 -1.27
CA PRO A 44 -4.07 4.92 0.15
C PRO A 44 -4.17 6.41 0.46
N VAL A 45 -3.52 7.24 -0.35
CA VAL A 45 -3.53 8.70 -0.16
C VAL A 45 -4.91 9.26 -0.45
N TYR A 46 -5.53 8.86 -1.54
CA TYR A 46 -6.87 9.31 -1.91
C TYR A 46 -7.90 8.85 -0.88
N PHE A 47 -7.78 7.62 -0.36
CA PHE A 47 -8.64 7.12 0.72
C PHE A 47 -8.53 7.98 1.98
N VAL A 48 -7.32 8.30 2.41
CA VAL A 48 -7.10 9.16 3.60
C VAL A 48 -7.69 10.55 3.39
N LEU A 49 -7.53 11.14 2.20
CA LEU A 49 -8.11 12.45 1.87
C LEU A 49 -9.66 12.43 1.96
N ILE A 50 -10.30 11.44 1.34
CA ILE A 50 -11.76 11.29 1.37
C ILE A 50 -12.26 10.96 2.80
N PHE A 51 -11.52 10.14 3.54
CA PHE A 51 -11.82 9.82 4.92
C PHE A 51 -11.79 11.08 5.79
N LYS A 52 -10.72 11.87 5.74
CA LYS A 52 -10.58 13.12 6.50
C LYS A 52 -11.64 14.15 6.12
N ALA A 53 -11.99 14.25 4.85
CA ALA A 53 -13.05 15.14 4.40
C ALA A 53 -14.44 14.75 4.95
N ALA A 54 -14.68 13.46 5.19
CA ALA A 54 -15.97 12.95 5.66
C ALA A 54 -16.09 12.87 7.20
N THR A 55 -15.00 12.59 7.91
CA THR A 55 -15.04 12.23 9.35
C THR A 55 -14.11 13.07 10.21
N GLY A 56 -13.26 13.92 9.62
CA GLY A 56 -12.15 14.56 10.33
C GLY A 56 -10.97 13.59 10.49
N ASP A 57 -10.21 13.73 11.58
CA ASP A 57 -9.00 12.95 11.81
C ASP A 57 -9.27 11.49 12.21
N SER A 58 -10.42 11.21 12.81
CA SER A 58 -10.79 9.87 13.27
C SER A 58 -12.30 9.63 13.28
N THR A 59 -12.69 8.39 13.33
CA THR A 59 -14.08 7.96 13.54
C THR A 59 -14.12 6.79 14.52
N ASP A 60 -15.21 6.67 15.26
CA ASP A 60 -15.40 5.52 16.15
C ASP A 60 -15.93 4.32 15.37
N LEU A 61 -15.15 3.26 15.37
CA LEU A 61 -15.50 1.99 14.75
C LEU A 61 -15.34 0.85 15.78
N PHE A 62 -16.41 0.12 16.05
CA PHE A 62 -16.43 -0.96 17.06
C PHE A 62 -15.99 -0.54 18.47
N GLY A 63 -16.21 0.73 18.85
CA GLY A 63 -15.80 1.29 20.15
C GLY A 63 -14.32 1.72 20.24
N PHE A 64 -13.61 1.75 19.11
CA PHE A 64 -12.24 2.24 19.02
C PHE A 64 -12.20 3.48 18.11
N SER A 65 -11.49 4.52 18.53
CA SER A 65 -11.20 5.66 17.66
C SER A 65 -10.13 5.26 16.65
N MET A 66 -10.46 5.32 15.36
CA MET A 66 -9.61 4.87 14.26
C MET A 66 -9.36 6.00 13.25
N THR A 67 -8.11 6.20 12.90
CA THR A 67 -7.68 7.14 11.85
C THR A 67 -7.85 6.52 10.46
N GLY A 68 -7.73 7.34 9.41
CA GLY A 68 -7.78 6.87 8.03
C GLY A 68 -6.73 5.79 7.71
N SER A 69 -5.50 5.98 8.18
CA SER A 69 -4.42 4.99 8.00
C SER A 69 -4.69 3.67 8.76
N SER A 70 -5.31 3.74 9.93
CA SER A 70 -5.69 2.55 10.71
C SER A 70 -6.78 1.74 9.99
N ILE A 71 -7.78 2.40 9.44
CA ILE A 71 -8.87 1.74 8.67
C ILE A 71 -8.32 1.15 7.37
N TRP A 72 -7.43 1.88 6.67
CA TRP A 72 -6.72 1.34 5.51
C TRP A 72 -5.97 0.06 5.84
N SER A 73 -5.17 0.09 6.93
CA SER A 73 -4.40 -1.05 7.40
C SER A 73 -5.28 -2.25 7.75
N LEU A 74 -6.42 -1.99 8.39
CA LEU A 74 -7.42 -3.02 8.69
C LEU A 74 -7.99 -3.63 7.41
N GLY A 75 -8.29 -2.81 6.40
CA GLY A 75 -8.75 -3.28 5.08
C GLY A 75 -7.73 -4.17 4.37
N VAL A 76 -6.45 -3.77 4.38
CA VAL A 76 -5.33 -4.60 3.87
C VAL A 76 -5.25 -5.92 4.64
N ALA A 77 -5.25 -5.87 5.97
CA ALA A 77 -5.12 -7.06 6.83
C ALA A 77 -6.28 -8.05 6.62
N LEU A 78 -7.52 -7.57 6.63
CA LEU A 78 -8.71 -8.42 6.44
C LEU A 78 -8.75 -9.06 5.05
N SER A 79 -8.48 -8.29 4.00
CA SER A 79 -8.46 -8.82 2.63
C SER A 79 -7.36 -9.86 2.43
N THR A 80 -6.18 -9.63 2.98
CA THR A 80 -5.06 -10.58 2.94
C THR A 80 -5.34 -11.83 3.77
N ALA A 81 -5.96 -11.69 4.95
CA ALA A 81 -6.35 -12.82 5.79
C ALA A 81 -7.38 -13.73 5.10
N ILE A 82 -8.37 -13.18 4.40
CA ILE A 82 -9.33 -13.96 3.61
C ILE A 82 -8.61 -14.82 2.57
N VAL A 83 -7.65 -14.24 1.85
CA VAL A 83 -6.86 -14.97 0.85
C VAL A 83 -5.96 -16.00 1.53
N ALA A 84 -5.29 -15.65 2.63
CA ALA A 84 -4.41 -16.56 3.36
C ALA A 84 -5.14 -17.82 3.86
N VAL A 85 -6.38 -17.67 4.32
CA VAL A 85 -7.21 -18.81 4.81
C VAL A 85 -7.79 -19.62 3.64
N SER A 86 -8.23 -18.96 2.56
CA SER A 86 -8.89 -19.64 1.43
C SER A 86 -7.91 -20.27 0.45
N SER A 87 -6.74 -19.66 0.22
CA SER A 87 -5.80 -20.09 -0.82
C SER A 87 -5.24 -21.51 -0.65
N PRO A 88 -4.92 -22.03 0.56
CA PRO A 88 -4.46 -23.41 0.69
C PRO A 88 -5.51 -24.42 0.28
N VAL A 89 -6.78 -24.18 0.63
CA VAL A 89 -7.89 -25.07 0.24
C VAL A 89 -8.13 -25.03 -1.26
N LEU A 90 -8.18 -23.83 -1.84
CA LEU A 90 -8.36 -23.64 -3.27
C LEU A 90 -7.15 -24.14 -4.07
N GLY A 91 -5.94 -24.04 -3.52
CA GLY A 91 -4.71 -24.56 -4.13
C GLY A 91 -4.74 -26.07 -4.24
N VAL A 92 -5.05 -26.80 -3.15
CA VAL A 92 -5.20 -28.26 -3.19
C VAL A 92 -6.31 -28.69 -4.16
N LEU A 93 -7.41 -27.95 -4.18
CA LEU A 93 -8.50 -28.22 -5.13
C LEU A 93 -8.02 -28.02 -6.59
N ALA A 94 -7.32 -26.94 -6.86
CA ALA A 94 -6.80 -26.61 -8.19
C ALA A 94 -5.69 -27.56 -8.65
N ASP A 95 -4.99 -28.22 -7.74
CA ASP A 95 -4.01 -29.27 -8.05
C ASP A 95 -4.67 -30.62 -8.41
N ARG A 96 -5.93 -30.82 -8.07
CA ARG A 96 -6.70 -32.04 -8.32
C ARG A 96 -7.77 -31.88 -9.41
N VAL A 97 -8.16 -30.66 -9.71
CA VAL A 97 -9.16 -30.32 -10.74
C VAL A 97 -8.56 -29.24 -11.66
N ALA A 98 -8.76 -29.33 -12.97
CA ALA A 98 -8.20 -28.38 -13.95
C ALA A 98 -8.92 -27.01 -13.88
N ILE A 99 -8.69 -26.26 -12.80
CA ILE A 99 -9.36 -24.97 -12.53
C ILE A 99 -8.39 -23.84 -12.15
N LYS A 100 -7.05 -24.06 -12.23
CA LYS A 100 -6.08 -23.02 -11.89
C LYS A 100 -6.30 -21.75 -12.70
N LYS A 101 -6.46 -21.91 -13.99
CA LYS A 101 -6.71 -20.80 -14.92
C LYS A 101 -8.10 -20.18 -14.71
N THR A 102 -9.10 -21.00 -14.40
CA THR A 102 -10.45 -20.53 -14.09
C THR A 102 -10.43 -19.66 -12.81
N LEU A 103 -9.74 -20.10 -11.76
CA LEU A 103 -9.58 -19.33 -10.54
C LEU A 103 -8.78 -18.05 -10.80
N LEU A 104 -7.70 -18.12 -11.56
CA LEU A 104 -6.96 -16.92 -11.99
C LEU A 104 -7.89 -15.93 -12.71
N TRP A 105 -8.78 -16.39 -13.61
CA TRP A 105 -9.80 -15.56 -14.27
C TRP A 105 -10.76 -14.90 -13.28
N ILE A 106 -11.34 -15.68 -12.37
CA ILE A 106 -12.33 -15.19 -11.40
C ILE A 106 -11.72 -14.10 -10.52
N TYR A 107 -10.54 -14.36 -9.95
CA TYR A 107 -9.85 -13.38 -9.11
C TYR A 107 -9.43 -12.13 -9.88
N THR A 108 -8.95 -12.28 -11.12
CA THR A 108 -8.57 -11.15 -11.98
C THR A 108 -9.78 -10.30 -12.32
N ILE A 109 -10.88 -10.90 -12.77
CA ILE A 109 -12.11 -10.15 -13.11
C ILE A 109 -12.66 -9.44 -11.89
N ALA A 110 -12.72 -10.11 -10.73
CA ALA A 110 -13.18 -9.49 -9.49
C ALA A 110 -12.28 -8.31 -9.10
N GLY A 111 -10.96 -8.51 -9.11
CA GLY A 111 -10.00 -7.45 -8.79
C GLY A 111 -10.14 -6.22 -9.69
N CYS A 112 -10.20 -6.44 -11.00
CA CYS A 112 -10.36 -5.37 -11.99
C CYS A 112 -11.73 -4.65 -11.85
N ALA A 113 -12.81 -5.40 -11.65
CA ALA A 113 -14.15 -4.83 -11.51
C ALA A 113 -14.25 -3.94 -10.27
N PHE A 114 -13.79 -4.41 -9.10
CA PHE A 114 -13.83 -3.60 -7.88
C PHE A 114 -12.88 -2.41 -7.93
N THR A 115 -11.72 -2.52 -8.60
CA THR A 115 -10.85 -1.37 -8.87
C THR A 115 -11.57 -0.33 -9.72
N GLY A 116 -12.29 -0.75 -10.78
CA GLY A 116 -13.11 0.15 -11.59
C GLY A 116 -14.29 0.75 -10.83
N MET A 117 -14.95 -0.03 -9.96
CA MET A 117 -16.09 0.42 -9.15
C MET A 117 -15.71 1.49 -8.11
N ALA A 118 -14.44 1.59 -7.73
CA ALA A 118 -13.96 2.65 -6.85
C ALA A 118 -14.20 4.06 -7.43
N PHE A 119 -14.28 4.19 -8.76
CA PHE A 119 -14.65 5.43 -9.45
C PHE A 119 -15.95 6.05 -8.93
N PHE A 120 -16.92 5.22 -8.56
CA PHE A 120 -18.25 5.65 -8.15
C PHE A 120 -18.35 6.08 -6.67
N SER A 121 -17.22 6.23 -5.98
CA SER A 121 -17.19 6.59 -4.57
C SER A 121 -17.98 7.85 -4.22
N VAL A 122 -17.94 8.88 -5.06
CA VAL A 122 -18.63 10.16 -4.82
C VAL A 122 -20.14 10.07 -4.88
N TYR A 123 -20.68 9.02 -5.49
CA TYR A 123 -22.14 8.79 -5.57
C TYR A 123 -22.64 7.95 -4.39
N ALA A 124 -21.74 7.44 -3.55
CA ALA A 124 -22.11 6.69 -2.35
C ALA A 124 -22.46 7.63 -1.21
N SER A 125 -23.38 7.24 -0.34
CA SER A 125 -23.73 8.00 0.87
C SER A 125 -22.56 8.17 1.83
N GLN A 126 -21.62 7.21 1.81
CA GLN A 126 -20.37 7.23 2.58
C GLN A 126 -19.20 6.90 1.64
N PRO A 127 -18.59 7.90 1.00
CA PRO A 127 -17.55 7.70 -0.02
C PRO A 127 -16.36 6.87 0.46
N TRP A 128 -15.88 7.10 1.68
CA TRP A 128 -14.73 6.40 2.26
C TRP A 128 -15.04 4.91 2.53
N ILE A 129 -16.27 4.57 2.95
CA ILE A 129 -16.68 3.16 3.15
C ILE A 129 -16.71 2.45 1.80
N TRP A 130 -17.27 3.10 0.77
CA TRP A 130 -17.29 2.54 -0.59
C TRP A 130 -15.87 2.26 -1.09
N LEU A 131 -14.95 3.21 -0.93
CA LEU A 131 -13.55 3.06 -1.31
C LEU A 131 -12.87 1.91 -0.54
N ALA A 132 -13.07 1.82 0.79
CA ALA A 132 -12.52 0.74 1.60
C ALA A 132 -13.02 -0.64 1.16
N MET A 133 -14.33 -0.76 0.87
CA MET A 133 -14.93 -2.01 0.38
C MET A 133 -14.41 -2.37 -1.00
N CYS A 134 -14.40 -1.43 -1.94
CA CYS A 134 -13.89 -1.65 -3.30
C CYS A 134 -12.41 -2.05 -3.26
N PHE A 135 -11.59 -1.35 -2.47
CA PHE A 135 -10.18 -1.70 -2.29
C PHE A 135 -10.00 -3.09 -1.68
N GLY A 136 -10.71 -3.41 -0.59
CA GLY A 136 -10.61 -4.72 0.07
C GLY A 136 -10.95 -5.87 -0.87
N LEU A 137 -12.03 -5.75 -1.64
CA LEU A 137 -12.45 -6.75 -2.62
C LEU A 137 -11.48 -6.81 -3.83
N ALA A 138 -10.96 -5.67 -4.28
CA ALA A 138 -9.92 -5.62 -5.32
C ALA A 138 -8.63 -6.29 -4.85
N ASN A 139 -8.21 -6.06 -3.60
CA ASN A 139 -7.03 -6.67 -3.01
C ASN A 139 -7.16 -8.19 -2.80
N ILE A 140 -8.37 -8.68 -2.47
CA ILE A 140 -8.67 -10.12 -2.51
C ILE A 140 -8.49 -10.66 -3.93
N GLY A 141 -9.01 -9.96 -4.94
CA GLY A 141 -8.81 -10.31 -6.34
C GLY A 141 -7.34 -10.37 -6.74
N PHE A 142 -6.57 -9.35 -6.37
CA PHE A 142 -5.14 -9.26 -6.64
C PHE A 142 -4.36 -10.38 -5.96
N SER A 143 -4.45 -10.48 -4.64
CA SER A 143 -3.69 -11.45 -3.84
C SER A 143 -4.07 -12.89 -4.19
N GLY A 144 -5.37 -13.17 -4.40
CA GLY A 144 -5.85 -14.48 -4.81
C GLY A 144 -5.37 -14.87 -6.22
N SER A 145 -5.35 -13.91 -7.14
CA SER A 145 -4.84 -14.16 -8.51
C SER A 145 -3.36 -14.56 -8.51
N LEU A 146 -2.54 -13.92 -7.67
CA LEU A 146 -1.11 -14.23 -7.56
C LEU A 146 -0.83 -15.67 -7.12
N VAL A 147 -1.68 -16.24 -6.25
CA VAL A 147 -1.56 -17.65 -5.82
C VAL A 147 -1.59 -18.59 -7.03
N PHE A 148 -2.58 -18.40 -7.92
CA PHE A 148 -2.75 -19.25 -9.10
C PHE A 148 -1.75 -18.91 -10.20
N TYR A 149 -1.44 -17.63 -10.40
CA TYR A 149 -0.43 -17.17 -11.34
C TYR A 149 0.94 -17.80 -11.03
N ASN A 150 1.41 -17.72 -9.79
CA ASN A 150 2.68 -18.32 -9.38
C ASN A 150 2.66 -19.85 -9.48
N SER A 151 1.53 -20.50 -9.19
CA SER A 151 1.39 -21.96 -9.28
C SER A 151 1.49 -22.51 -10.71
N ILE A 152 1.33 -21.67 -11.72
CA ILE A 152 1.46 -22.06 -13.14
C ILE A 152 2.93 -22.13 -13.57
N LEU A 153 3.82 -21.30 -13.03
CA LEU A 153 5.22 -21.17 -13.43
C LEU A 153 5.97 -22.51 -13.53
N PRO A 154 5.91 -23.42 -12.53
CA PRO A 154 6.62 -24.71 -12.61
C PRO A 154 6.14 -25.63 -13.74
N HIS A 155 4.98 -25.36 -14.32
CA HIS A 155 4.41 -26.17 -15.40
C HIS A 155 4.76 -25.66 -16.81
N ILE A 156 5.16 -24.39 -16.94
CA ILE A 156 5.45 -23.74 -18.23
C ILE A 156 6.94 -23.57 -18.49
N ALA A 157 7.78 -23.61 -17.44
CA ALA A 157 9.21 -23.44 -17.54
C ALA A 157 9.97 -24.65 -16.99
N PRO A 158 11.08 -25.08 -17.62
CA PRO A 158 12.00 -26.07 -17.07
C PRO A 158 12.58 -25.59 -15.73
N ARG A 159 12.89 -26.53 -14.83
CA ARG A 159 13.36 -26.19 -13.46
C ARG A 159 14.57 -25.25 -13.42
N HIS A 160 15.55 -25.43 -14.32
CA HIS A 160 16.75 -24.59 -14.39
C HIS A 160 16.49 -23.18 -14.96
N LEU A 161 15.32 -22.92 -15.54
CA LEU A 161 14.92 -21.62 -16.09
C LEU A 161 13.88 -20.89 -15.22
N LEU A 162 13.44 -21.46 -14.10
CA LEU A 162 12.41 -20.85 -13.24
C LEU A 162 12.82 -19.46 -12.77
N ASP A 163 14.08 -19.30 -12.34
CA ASP A 163 14.59 -18.02 -11.85
C ASP A 163 14.69 -16.98 -12.98
N ASP A 164 15.16 -17.39 -14.19
CA ASP A 164 15.23 -16.48 -15.34
C ASP A 164 13.83 -16.05 -15.80
N VAL A 165 12.86 -16.97 -15.84
CA VAL A 165 11.48 -16.66 -16.22
C VAL A 165 10.80 -15.78 -15.17
N SER A 166 10.98 -16.07 -13.88
CA SER A 166 10.46 -15.26 -12.79
C SER A 166 11.02 -13.83 -12.82
N SER A 167 12.35 -13.69 -12.98
CA SER A 167 13.01 -12.38 -13.09
C SER A 167 12.49 -11.56 -14.28
N ARG A 168 12.20 -12.22 -15.41
CA ARG A 168 11.56 -11.57 -16.58
C ARG A 168 10.15 -11.09 -16.25
N GLY A 169 9.36 -11.88 -15.52
CA GLY A 169 8.04 -11.47 -15.05
C GLY A 169 8.14 -10.18 -14.24
N PHE A 170 9.00 -10.14 -13.23
CA PHE A 170 9.25 -8.92 -12.44
C PHE A 170 9.69 -7.73 -13.29
N ALA A 171 10.60 -7.94 -14.26
CA ALA A 171 11.03 -6.86 -15.15
C ALA A 171 9.86 -6.28 -15.97
N TYR A 172 9.00 -7.16 -16.51
CA TYR A 172 7.76 -6.74 -17.18
C TYR A 172 6.85 -5.97 -16.22
N GLY A 173 6.69 -6.43 -14.99
CA GLY A 173 5.90 -5.78 -13.95
C GLY A 173 6.38 -4.37 -13.65
N TYR A 174 7.68 -4.19 -13.39
CA TYR A 174 8.27 -2.87 -13.11
C TYR A 174 8.09 -1.90 -14.28
N ILE A 175 8.31 -2.34 -15.51
CA ILE A 175 8.16 -1.48 -16.69
C ILE A 175 6.68 -1.11 -16.89
N GLY A 176 5.76 -2.08 -16.84
CA GLY A 176 4.32 -1.84 -17.04
C GLY A 176 3.72 -0.94 -15.97
N ALA A 177 4.04 -1.22 -14.71
CA ALA A 177 3.56 -0.44 -13.58
C ALA A 177 4.17 0.97 -13.55
N GLY A 178 5.48 1.09 -13.80
CA GLY A 178 6.18 2.38 -13.88
C GLY A 178 5.65 3.27 -15.00
N LEU A 179 5.37 2.68 -16.16
CA LEU A 179 4.78 3.40 -17.30
C LEU A 179 3.40 3.96 -16.95
N LEU A 180 2.51 3.12 -16.41
CA LEU A 180 1.17 3.58 -16.03
C LEU A 180 1.24 4.62 -14.92
N LEU A 181 2.09 4.44 -13.91
CA LEU A 181 2.27 5.41 -12.83
C LEU A 181 2.78 6.74 -13.35
N ALA A 182 3.74 6.74 -14.30
CA ALA A 182 4.22 7.97 -14.93
C ALA A 182 3.11 8.71 -15.69
N ILE A 183 2.25 7.99 -16.42
CA ILE A 183 1.07 8.56 -17.08
C ILE A 183 0.12 9.17 -16.04
N HIS A 184 -0.22 8.44 -14.99
CA HIS A 184 -1.10 8.91 -13.92
C HIS A 184 -0.52 10.15 -13.22
N LEU A 185 0.78 10.15 -12.91
CA LEU A 185 1.44 11.30 -12.31
C LEU A 185 1.36 12.53 -13.19
N ALA A 186 1.65 12.39 -14.49
CA ALA A 186 1.57 13.50 -15.43
C ALA A 186 0.14 14.07 -15.52
N VAL A 187 -0.87 13.20 -15.60
CA VAL A 187 -2.28 13.62 -15.70
C VAL A 187 -2.73 14.30 -14.41
N ILE A 188 -2.48 13.69 -13.23
CA ILE A 188 -2.85 14.27 -11.93
C ILE A 188 -2.11 15.59 -11.70
N PHE A 189 -0.83 15.70 -12.08
CA PHE A 189 -0.07 16.94 -11.97
C PHE A 189 -0.67 18.09 -12.77
N VAL A 190 -1.10 17.83 -14.02
CA VAL A 190 -1.72 18.84 -14.89
C VAL A 190 -3.04 19.37 -14.32
N PHE A 191 -3.82 18.51 -13.66
CA PHE A 191 -5.13 18.88 -13.12
C PHE A 191 -5.10 19.20 -11.61
N SER A 192 -3.93 19.17 -10.97
CA SER A 192 -3.77 19.50 -9.56
C SER A 192 -4.21 20.93 -9.25
N GLY A 193 -4.96 21.13 -8.18
CA GLY A 193 -5.52 22.41 -7.78
C GLY A 193 -6.70 22.89 -8.64
N THR A 194 -7.18 22.11 -9.62
CA THR A 194 -8.38 22.40 -10.40
C THR A 194 -9.61 21.68 -9.83
N GLU A 195 -10.81 22.13 -10.23
CA GLU A 195 -12.08 21.45 -9.88
C GLU A 195 -12.15 20.01 -10.41
N LEU A 196 -11.31 19.65 -11.36
CA LEU A 196 -11.28 18.33 -11.98
C LEU A 196 -10.33 17.34 -11.28
N GLU A 197 -9.53 17.78 -10.31
CA GLU A 197 -8.53 16.94 -9.63
C GLU A 197 -9.10 15.66 -9.06
N ASP A 198 -10.25 15.75 -8.36
CA ASP A 198 -10.94 14.58 -7.79
C ASP A 198 -11.42 13.62 -8.89
N LEU A 199 -12.07 14.14 -9.93
CA LEU A 199 -12.54 13.34 -11.05
C LEU A 199 -11.39 12.61 -11.76
N VAL A 200 -10.31 13.33 -12.02
CA VAL A 200 -9.10 12.79 -12.67
C VAL A 200 -8.46 11.70 -11.81
N THR A 201 -8.37 11.90 -10.51
CA THR A 201 -7.81 10.89 -9.58
C THR A 201 -8.65 9.60 -9.61
N ARG A 202 -9.98 9.72 -9.60
CA ARG A 202 -10.89 8.55 -9.72
C ARG A 202 -10.77 7.85 -11.08
N ILE A 203 -10.60 8.62 -12.16
CA ILE A 203 -10.34 8.06 -13.50
C ILE A 203 -9.01 7.28 -13.48
N CYS A 204 -7.94 7.83 -12.88
CA CYS A 204 -6.67 7.14 -12.75
C CYS A 204 -6.82 5.82 -11.97
N ILE A 205 -7.57 5.80 -10.88
CA ILE A 205 -7.88 4.58 -10.14
C ILE A 205 -8.62 3.56 -11.03
N ALA A 206 -9.65 3.98 -11.73
CA ALA A 206 -10.41 3.08 -12.60
C ALA A 206 -9.57 2.52 -13.74
N THR A 207 -8.70 3.34 -14.34
CA THR A 207 -7.82 2.92 -15.44
C THR A 207 -6.80 1.87 -15.02
N VAL A 208 -6.43 1.77 -13.73
CA VAL A 208 -5.64 0.64 -13.20
C VAL A 208 -6.38 -0.69 -13.44
N GLY A 209 -7.68 -0.74 -13.17
CA GLY A 209 -8.51 -1.93 -13.42
C GLY A 209 -8.58 -2.28 -14.91
N PHE A 210 -8.78 -1.28 -15.77
CA PHE A 210 -8.82 -1.49 -17.22
C PHE A 210 -7.47 -1.94 -17.79
N TRP A 211 -6.36 -1.35 -17.32
CA TRP A 211 -5.01 -1.78 -17.68
C TRP A 211 -4.76 -3.24 -17.29
N TRP A 212 -5.06 -3.57 -16.04
CA TRP A 212 -4.89 -4.93 -15.54
C TRP A 212 -5.73 -5.93 -16.35
N PHE A 213 -7.00 -5.67 -16.54
CA PHE A 213 -7.88 -6.54 -17.33
C PHE A 213 -7.40 -6.69 -18.77
N GLY A 214 -7.10 -5.59 -19.45
CA GLY A 214 -6.72 -5.56 -20.86
C GLY A 214 -5.49 -6.41 -21.15
N PHE A 215 -4.43 -6.26 -20.36
CA PHE A 215 -3.21 -7.03 -20.55
C PHE A 215 -3.30 -8.45 -19.98
N ALA A 216 -4.09 -8.70 -18.93
CA ALA A 216 -4.33 -10.05 -18.42
C ALA A 216 -5.02 -10.96 -19.45
N ILE A 217 -5.86 -10.42 -20.35
CA ILE A 217 -6.47 -11.18 -21.43
C ILE A 217 -5.42 -11.92 -22.26
N TRP A 218 -4.26 -11.29 -22.53
CA TRP A 218 -3.19 -11.94 -23.26
C TRP A 218 -2.69 -13.20 -22.54
N THR A 219 -2.39 -13.10 -21.25
CA THR A 219 -1.99 -14.23 -20.42
C THR A 219 -3.04 -15.33 -20.44
N LEU A 220 -4.28 -14.94 -20.19
CA LEU A 220 -5.39 -15.88 -20.08
C LEU A 220 -5.73 -16.60 -21.41
N LYS A 221 -5.36 -16.00 -22.57
CA LYS A 221 -5.49 -16.62 -23.88
C LYS A 221 -4.28 -17.48 -24.28
N THR A 222 -3.08 -17.14 -23.82
CA THR A 222 -1.84 -17.78 -24.30
C THR A 222 -1.29 -18.86 -23.38
N VAL A 223 -1.52 -18.73 -22.08
CA VAL A 223 -1.04 -19.71 -21.09
C VAL A 223 -2.04 -20.86 -20.98
N PRO A 224 -1.63 -22.12 -21.22
CA PRO A 224 -2.52 -23.27 -21.11
C PRO A 224 -2.86 -23.61 -19.67
N GLU A 225 -3.96 -24.31 -19.44
CA GLU A 225 -4.25 -24.93 -18.15
C GLU A 225 -3.18 -25.98 -17.83
N PRO A 226 -2.54 -25.97 -16.65
CA PRO A 226 -1.55 -26.96 -16.27
C PRO A 226 -2.12 -28.38 -16.23
N PRO A 227 -1.36 -29.40 -16.69
CA PRO A 227 -1.80 -30.78 -16.61
C PRO A 227 -1.89 -31.27 -15.16
N ILE A 228 -2.89 -32.07 -14.85
CA ILE A 228 -3.11 -32.65 -13.53
C ILE A 228 -2.44 -34.01 -13.44
N SER A 229 -1.61 -34.21 -12.41
CA SER A 229 -0.92 -35.48 -12.20
C SER A 229 -1.82 -36.59 -11.67
N ASN A 230 -2.81 -36.27 -10.84
CA ASN A 230 -3.74 -37.22 -10.21
C ASN A 230 -5.15 -36.62 -10.18
N PRO A 231 -5.91 -36.66 -11.31
CA PRO A 231 -7.25 -36.07 -11.36
C PRO A 231 -8.22 -36.83 -10.44
N ILE A 232 -9.05 -36.09 -9.72
CA ILE A 232 -10.17 -36.66 -8.99
C ILE A 232 -11.36 -36.69 -9.95
N PRO A 233 -12.07 -37.83 -10.09
CA PRO A 233 -13.31 -37.87 -10.86
C PRO A 233 -14.29 -36.83 -10.30
N ALA A 234 -15.12 -36.24 -11.20
CA ALA A 234 -16.02 -35.14 -10.92
C ALA A 234 -16.74 -35.23 -9.54
N LEU A 235 -16.12 -34.71 -8.52
CA LEU A 235 -16.71 -34.60 -7.19
C LEU A 235 -17.51 -33.32 -7.09
N LYS A 236 -18.66 -33.39 -6.42
CA LYS A 236 -19.41 -32.18 -6.03
C LYS A 236 -18.46 -31.26 -5.24
N ILE A 237 -18.49 -29.96 -5.49
CA ILE A 237 -17.60 -28.93 -4.90
C ILE A 237 -17.40 -29.13 -3.36
N GLY A 238 -18.48 -29.45 -2.63
CA GLY A 238 -18.40 -29.68 -1.18
C GLY A 238 -17.59 -30.92 -0.77
N ALA A 239 -17.57 -32.00 -1.57
CA ALA A 239 -16.76 -33.17 -1.30
C ALA A 239 -15.26 -32.91 -1.64
N ALA A 240 -15.01 -32.16 -2.71
CA ALA A 240 -13.68 -31.76 -3.09
C ALA A 240 -13.05 -30.80 -2.04
N SER A 241 -13.80 -29.83 -1.52
CA SER A 241 -13.34 -28.94 -0.45
C SER A 241 -13.02 -29.70 0.85
N ARG A 242 -13.84 -30.66 1.25
CA ARG A 242 -13.61 -31.50 2.43
C ARG A 242 -12.33 -32.35 2.27
N LEU A 243 -12.09 -32.88 1.07
CA LEU A 243 -10.87 -33.60 0.75
C LEU A 243 -9.66 -32.67 0.80
N ALA A 244 -9.73 -31.46 0.23
CA ALA A 244 -8.68 -30.47 0.27
C ALA A 244 -8.29 -30.09 1.72
N ILE A 245 -9.25 -29.85 2.59
CA ILE A 245 -9.00 -29.59 4.02
C ILE A 245 -8.32 -30.78 4.69
N LYS A 246 -8.75 -32.01 4.38
CA LYS A 246 -8.11 -33.23 4.93
C LYS A 246 -6.66 -33.38 4.44
N GLU A 247 -6.40 -33.15 3.18
CA GLU A 247 -5.03 -33.21 2.62
C GLU A 247 -4.16 -32.08 3.18
N LEU A 248 -4.67 -30.87 3.31
CA LEU A 248 -3.98 -29.76 3.97
C LEU A 248 -3.60 -30.13 5.42
N GLY A 249 -4.51 -30.71 6.18
CA GLY A 249 -4.24 -31.17 7.55
C GLY A 249 -3.14 -32.24 7.61
N LYS A 250 -3.08 -33.14 6.63
CA LYS A 250 -1.98 -34.14 6.53
C LYS A 250 -0.65 -33.47 6.21
N THR A 251 -0.64 -32.50 5.30
CA THR A 251 0.56 -31.74 4.90
C THR A 251 1.11 -30.95 6.07
N LEU A 252 0.25 -30.23 6.80
CA LEU A 252 0.64 -29.46 7.99
C LEU A 252 1.22 -30.35 9.09
N ARG A 253 0.62 -31.52 9.34
CA ARG A 253 1.19 -32.52 10.27
C ARG A 253 2.50 -33.11 9.77
N GLY A 254 2.66 -33.25 8.45
CA GLY A 254 3.90 -33.76 7.82
C GLY A 254 5.06 -32.78 7.93
N ILE A 255 4.81 -31.47 7.84
CA ILE A 255 5.84 -30.41 7.90
C ILE A 255 6.60 -30.46 9.23
N THR A 256 5.95 -30.79 10.33
CA THR A 256 6.60 -30.87 11.65
C THR A 256 7.71 -31.92 11.72
N LYS A 257 7.72 -32.90 10.81
CA LYS A 257 8.80 -33.89 10.69
C LYS A 257 10.07 -33.32 10.06
N PHE A 258 9.97 -32.18 9.34
CA PHE A 258 11.07 -31.52 8.66
C PHE A 258 11.43 -30.21 9.36
N LYS A 259 12.11 -30.28 10.51
CA LYS A 259 12.44 -29.11 11.35
C LYS A 259 13.10 -27.95 10.59
N THR A 260 14.06 -28.25 9.71
CA THR A 260 14.74 -27.22 8.90
C THR A 260 13.78 -26.49 7.97
N LEU A 261 12.85 -27.22 7.33
CA LEU A 261 11.84 -26.62 6.46
C LEU A 261 10.87 -25.77 7.29
N LEU A 262 10.45 -26.24 8.44
CA LEU A 262 9.55 -25.49 9.33
C LEU A 262 10.20 -24.17 9.79
N ILE A 263 11.47 -24.22 10.24
CA ILE A 263 12.21 -23.02 10.65
C ILE A 263 12.32 -22.04 9.48
N TYR A 264 12.64 -22.53 8.29
CA TYR A 264 12.70 -21.69 7.08
C TYR A 264 11.36 -21.02 6.77
N LEU A 265 10.25 -21.78 6.83
CA LEU A 265 8.92 -21.23 6.55
C LEU A 265 8.50 -20.18 7.57
N VAL A 266 8.76 -20.42 8.86
CA VAL A 266 8.46 -19.45 9.92
C VAL A 266 9.32 -18.18 9.75
N ALA A 267 10.62 -18.34 9.52
CA ALA A 267 11.50 -17.19 9.27
C ALA A 267 11.07 -16.40 8.04
N TYR A 268 10.71 -17.09 6.94
CA TYR A 268 10.19 -16.47 5.71
C TYR A 268 8.91 -15.68 5.99
N LEU A 269 7.96 -16.28 6.70
CA LEU A 269 6.71 -15.63 7.06
C LEU A 269 6.96 -14.35 7.83
N LEU A 270 7.79 -14.39 8.88
CA LEU A 270 8.06 -13.25 9.74
C LEU A 270 8.72 -12.07 8.98
N PHE A 271 9.80 -12.32 8.22
CA PHE A 271 10.46 -11.21 7.53
C PHE A 271 9.68 -10.70 6.33
N ASN A 272 9.01 -11.59 5.59
CA ASN A 272 8.21 -11.18 4.44
C ASN A 272 6.98 -10.38 4.87
N ASP A 273 6.33 -10.80 5.97
CA ASP A 273 5.20 -10.05 6.54
C ASP A 273 5.60 -8.62 6.93
N GLY A 274 6.73 -8.46 7.62
CA GLY A 274 7.24 -7.14 7.98
C GLY A 274 7.50 -6.24 6.75
N ILE A 275 8.13 -6.77 5.69
CA ILE A 275 8.39 -6.02 4.46
C ILE A 275 7.08 -5.64 3.76
N GLN A 276 6.18 -6.60 3.57
CA GLN A 276 4.91 -6.37 2.87
C GLN A 276 4.00 -5.41 3.62
N THR A 277 3.98 -5.47 4.96
CA THR A 277 3.22 -4.56 5.80
C THR A 277 3.69 -3.12 5.61
N VAL A 278 5.00 -2.86 5.67
CA VAL A 278 5.53 -1.50 5.44
C VAL A 278 5.15 -1.00 4.04
N LEU A 279 5.32 -1.81 3.00
CA LEU A 279 4.97 -1.43 1.63
C LEU A 279 3.48 -1.13 1.44
N ALA A 280 2.60 -1.87 2.11
CA ALA A 280 1.15 -1.71 1.98
C ALA A 280 0.61 -0.49 2.75
N ILE A 281 1.27 -0.09 3.84
CA ILE A 281 0.78 0.95 4.75
C ILE A 281 1.48 2.30 4.53
N ALA A 282 2.70 2.30 3.99
CA ALA A 282 3.55 3.50 3.88
C ALA A 282 2.84 4.70 3.23
N GLY A 283 2.07 4.50 2.16
CA GLY A 283 1.33 5.56 1.49
C GLY A 283 0.23 6.18 2.35
N ALA A 284 -0.55 5.35 3.06
CA ALA A 284 -1.61 5.81 3.95
C ALA A 284 -1.03 6.52 5.18
N TYR A 285 0.01 5.94 5.80
CA TYR A 285 0.72 6.55 6.92
C TYR A 285 1.36 7.89 6.52
N GLY A 286 1.97 7.94 5.35
CA GLY A 286 2.56 9.17 4.81
C GLY A 286 1.53 10.28 4.64
N ALA A 287 0.35 9.97 4.09
CA ALA A 287 -0.72 10.95 3.91
C ALA A 287 -1.38 11.36 5.23
N ASP A 288 -1.58 10.42 6.14
CA ASP A 288 -2.30 10.63 7.39
C ASP A 288 -1.44 11.32 8.45
N THR A 289 -0.23 10.82 8.67
CA THR A 289 0.66 11.26 9.75
C THR A 289 1.67 12.30 9.31
N LEU A 290 2.25 12.14 8.10
CA LEU A 290 3.30 13.03 7.61
C LEU A 290 2.78 14.13 6.67
N GLY A 291 1.48 14.12 6.32
CA GLY A 291 0.89 15.10 5.42
C GLY A 291 1.42 15.05 3.98
N ILE A 292 1.95 13.89 3.56
CA ILE A 292 2.50 13.72 2.21
C ILE A 292 1.39 13.83 1.18
N THR A 293 1.55 14.74 0.22
CA THR A 293 0.58 14.93 -0.87
C THR A 293 0.58 13.76 -1.83
N LEU A 294 -0.53 13.59 -2.57
CA LEU A 294 -0.68 12.53 -3.57
C LEU A 294 0.45 12.55 -4.61
N ILE A 295 0.74 13.73 -5.16
CA ILE A 295 1.79 13.92 -6.18
C ILE A 295 3.15 13.51 -5.62
N PHE A 296 3.49 13.94 -4.41
CA PHE A 296 4.78 13.63 -3.79
C PHE A 296 4.91 12.12 -3.52
N ASN A 297 3.85 11.46 -3.05
CA ASN A 297 3.83 10.01 -2.89
C ASN A 297 4.03 9.28 -4.22
N MET A 298 3.34 9.71 -5.28
CA MET A 298 3.47 9.12 -6.61
C MET A 298 4.88 9.31 -7.18
N MET A 299 5.50 10.49 -7.03
CA MET A 299 6.88 10.75 -7.43
C MET A 299 7.86 9.83 -6.68
N THR A 300 7.68 9.68 -5.38
CA THR A 300 8.51 8.79 -4.56
C THR A 300 8.44 7.34 -5.04
N ILE A 301 7.24 6.82 -5.25
CA ILE A 301 7.04 5.46 -5.77
C ILE A 301 7.64 5.31 -7.17
N LEU A 302 7.49 6.32 -8.04
CA LEU A 302 8.09 6.28 -9.38
C LEU A 302 9.62 6.22 -9.33
N ILE A 303 10.26 7.02 -8.48
CA ILE A 303 11.71 7.00 -8.26
C ILE A 303 12.15 5.61 -7.77
N ILE A 304 11.41 5.01 -6.83
CA ILE A 304 11.67 3.66 -6.32
C ILE A 304 11.69 2.64 -7.47
N GLN A 305 10.79 2.73 -8.45
CA GLN A 305 10.78 1.79 -9.59
C GLN A 305 12.08 1.87 -10.43
N PHE A 306 12.64 3.06 -10.62
CA PHE A 306 13.92 3.22 -11.31
C PHE A 306 15.12 2.72 -10.49
N ILE A 307 15.07 2.82 -9.16
CA ILE A 307 16.14 2.36 -8.27
C ILE A 307 16.05 0.84 -8.05
N ALA A 308 14.85 0.28 -8.03
CA ALA A 308 14.62 -1.14 -7.74
C ALA A 308 15.28 -2.07 -8.78
N ALA A 309 15.24 -1.71 -10.07
CA ALA A 309 15.78 -2.54 -11.13
C ALA A 309 17.33 -2.71 -11.04
N PRO A 310 18.14 -1.63 -10.95
CA PRO A 310 19.58 -1.77 -10.73
C PRO A 310 19.90 -2.37 -9.34
N GLY A 311 19.09 -2.07 -8.32
CA GLY A 311 19.19 -2.69 -7.00
C GLY A 311 19.07 -4.21 -7.04
N ALA A 312 18.07 -4.73 -7.75
CA ALA A 312 17.90 -6.18 -7.95
C ALA A 312 19.09 -6.82 -8.68
N MET A 313 19.66 -6.14 -9.67
CA MET A 313 20.87 -6.62 -10.37
C MET A 313 22.09 -6.65 -9.43
N LEU A 314 22.24 -5.63 -8.58
CA LEU A 314 23.32 -5.56 -7.59
C LEU A 314 23.22 -6.70 -6.57
N PHE A 315 22.01 -6.96 -6.04
CA PHE A 315 21.77 -8.07 -5.12
C PHE A 315 21.97 -9.44 -5.79
N SER A 316 21.60 -9.58 -7.06
CA SER A 316 21.86 -10.80 -7.82
C SER A 316 23.37 -11.08 -7.95
N ARG A 317 24.19 -10.04 -8.25
CA ARG A 317 25.65 -10.15 -8.28
C ARG A 317 26.22 -10.47 -6.90
N LEU A 318 25.72 -9.84 -5.85
CA LEU A 318 26.11 -10.12 -4.47
C LEU A 318 25.80 -11.58 -4.11
N ALA A 319 24.62 -12.07 -4.43
CA ALA A 319 24.21 -13.46 -4.19
C ALA A 319 25.09 -14.47 -4.94
N PHE A 320 25.53 -14.12 -6.16
CA PHE A 320 26.50 -14.93 -6.89
C PHE A 320 27.88 -14.99 -6.20
N GLY A 321 28.34 -13.87 -5.64
CA GLY A 321 29.64 -13.80 -4.96
C GLY A 321 29.66 -14.46 -3.57
N ILE A 322 28.66 -14.21 -2.73
CA ILE A 322 28.62 -14.66 -1.32
C ILE A 322 27.59 -15.74 -1.02
N ARG A 323 26.92 -16.29 -2.03
CA ARG A 323 25.78 -17.21 -1.96
C ARG A 323 24.49 -16.54 -1.49
N THR A 324 23.36 -17.15 -1.85
CA THR A 324 22.00 -16.62 -1.64
C THR A 324 21.67 -16.34 -0.17
N LYS A 325 22.03 -17.25 0.77
CA LYS A 325 21.69 -17.10 2.19
C LYS A 325 22.39 -15.88 2.84
N PRO A 326 23.71 -15.67 2.73
CA PRO A 326 24.35 -14.45 3.24
C PRO A 326 23.82 -13.17 2.55
N ALA A 327 23.58 -13.20 1.23
CA ALA A 327 23.02 -12.05 0.54
C ALA A 327 21.64 -11.65 1.09
N LEU A 328 20.77 -12.62 1.39
CA LEU A 328 19.49 -12.37 2.04
C LEU A 328 19.67 -11.71 3.42
N VAL A 329 20.62 -12.21 4.24
CA VAL A 329 20.90 -11.64 5.55
C VAL A 329 21.39 -10.19 5.44
N VAL A 330 22.27 -9.87 4.48
CA VAL A 330 22.70 -8.49 4.21
C VAL A 330 21.50 -7.60 3.86
N GLY A 331 20.59 -8.09 3.01
CA GLY A 331 19.37 -7.35 2.67
C GLY A 331 18.47 -7.09 3.87
N LEU A 332 18.29 -8.09 4.75
CA LEU A 332 17.47 -7.94 5.96
C LEU A 332 18.12 -6.98 6.98
N ILE A 333 19.44 -7.03 7.16
CA ILE A 333 20.16 -6.06 8.00
C ILE A 333 19.99 -4.64 7.43
N GLY A 334 20.17 -4.47 6.11
CA GLY A 334 19.93 -3.19 5.44
C GLY A 334 18.52 -2.68 5.66
N TRP A 335 17.50 -3.56 5.59
CA TRP A 335 16.11 -3.20 5.87
C TRP A 335 15.91 -2.73 7.32
N CYS A 336 16.47 -3.45 8.29
CA CYS A 336 16.40 -3.04 9.69
C CYS A 336 17.06 -1.65 9.92
N VAL A 337 18.22 -1.40 9.29
CA VAL A 337 18.89 -0.10 9.35
C VAL A 337 18.01 1.01 8.78
N VAL A 338 17.39 0.78 7.62
CA VAL A 338 16.48 1.77 7.00
C VAL A 338 15.27 2.06 7.90
N VAL A 339 14.67 1.04 8.52
CA VAL A 339 13.54 1.22 9.43
C VAL A 339 13.96 2.00 10.67
N LEU A 340 15.10 1.68 11.28
CA LEU A 340 15.63 2.43 12.43
C LEU A 340 15.95 3.90 12.07
N PHE A 341 16.52 4.13 10.88
CA PHE A 341 16.73 5.48 10.36
C PHE A 341 15.41 6.22 10.16
N GLY A 342 14.40 5.54 9.62
CA GLY A 342 13.06 6.10 9.44
C GLY A 342 12.41 6.55 10.74
N VAL A 343 12.56 5.74 11.80
CA VAL A 343 12.08 6.11 13.16
C VAL A 343 12.85 7.32 13.71
N GLY A 344 14.17 7.40 13.47
CA GLY A 344 15.02 8.51 13.95
C GLY A 344 14.79 9.83 13.20
N ILE A 345 14.32 9.78 11.95
CA ILE A 345 14.04 10.97 11.12
C ILE A 345 12.55 11.35 11.19
N ALA A 346 11.68 10.44 11.65
CA ALA A 346 10.24 10.72 11.75
C ALA A 346 10.03 11.99 12.57
N PRO A 347 9.35 13.02 12.04
CA PRO A 347 9.11 14.23 12.79
C PRO A 347 8.29 13.87 14.03
N LEU A 348 8.78 14.27 15.20
CA LEU A 348 8.03 14.18 16.46
C LEU A 348 6.90 15.21 16.41
N VAL A 349 5.88 14.92 15.63
CA VAL A 349 4.66 15.74 15.61
C VAL A 349 3.82 15.33 16.80
N PRO A 350 3.34 16.29 17.63
CA PRO A 350 2.44 15.99 18.72
C PRO A 350 1.28 15.10 18.25
N SER A 351 1.02 14.02 18.96
CA SER A 351 0.02 13.01 18.57
C SER A 351 -1.35 13.22 19.22
N SER A 352 -1.43 14.05 20.25
CA SER A 352 -2.67 14.39 20.95
C SER A 352 -2.93 15.89 20.96
N GLN A 353 -4.21 16.29 21.13
CA GLN A 353 -4.57 17.70 21.25
C GLN A 353 -3.87 18.41 22.41
N ASN A 354 -3.56 17.69 23.47
CA ASN A 354 -2.91 18.23 24.65
C ASN A 354 -1.42 18.55 24.45
N ASP A 355 -0.84 18.06 23.35
CA ASP A 355 0.57 18.27 23.01
C ASP A 355 0.77 19.55 22.17
N PHE A 356 -0.30 20.23 21.78
CA PHE A 356 -0.25 21.50 21.05
C PHE A 356 -0.32 22.69 22.01
N ASP A 357 0.43 23.75 21.70
CA ASP A 357 0.48 24.96 22.53
C ASP A 357 -0.84 25.72 22.48
N TYR A 358 -1.51 25.70 21.31
CA TYR A 358 -2.80 26.35 21.13
C TYR A 358 -3.80 25.41 20.48
N GLN A 359 -5.04 25.47 20.94
CA GLN A 359 -6.19 24.80 20.37
C GLN A 359 -7.20 25.82 19.86
N LEU A 360 -7.73 25.61 18.67
CA LEU A 360 -8.77 26.42 18.09
C LEU A 360 -10.09 25.66 18.09
N THR A 361 -11.05 26.13 18.86
CA THR A 361 -12.41 25.58 18.94
C THR A 361 -13.35 26.41 18.08
N PHE A 362 -14.16 25.76 17.23
CA PHE A 362 -15.06 26.45 16.31
C PHE A 362 -16.37 26.87 17.01
N ASP A 363 -16.66 28.16 16.99
CA ASP A 363 -17.95 28.70 17.40
C ASP A 363 -18.88 28.88 16.22
N LYS A 364 -19.89 28.01 16.13
CA LYS A 364 -20.90 28.03 15.07
C LYS A 364 -21.76 29.31 15.07
N SER A 365 -21.90 29.98 16.18
CA SER A 365 -22.75 31.18 16.30
C SER A 365 -22.09 32.41 15.66
N THR A 366 -20.78 32.53 15.78
CA THR A 366 -19.99 33.66 15.27
C THR A 366 -19.25 33.30 13.97
N ASN A 367 -19.30 32.03 13.56
CA ASN A 367 -18.53 31.49 12.43
C ASN A 367 -17.03 31.82 12.52
N SER A 368 -16.47 31.68 13.72
CA SER A 368 -15.09 32.01 14.04
C SER A 368 -14.45 30.97 14.95
N TYR A 369 -13.14 31.00 15.07
CA TYR A 369 -12.38 30.13 15.95
C TYR A 369 -12.00 30.86 17.24
N LEU A 370 -12.30 30.24 18.38
CA LEU A 370 -11.80 30.65 19.70
C LEU A 370 -10.43 30.06 19.93
N VAL A 371 -9.47 30.88 20.29
CA VAL A 371 -8.09 30.45 20.59
C VAL A 371 -7.99 30.14 22.09
N THR A 372 -7.53 28.94 22.41
CA THR A 372 -7.33 28.50 23.80
C THR A 372 -5.88 27.98 23.91
N ALA A 373 -5.15 28.52 24.90
CA ALA A 373 -3.81 28.00 25.21
C ALA A 373 -3.91 26.64 25.89
N ALA A 374 -2.95 25.74 25.57
CA ALA A 374 -2.91 24.45 26.24
C ALA A 374 -2.59 24.58 27.74
N PRO A 375 -3.06 23.64 28.54
CA PRO A 375 -2.81 23.67 30.00
C PRO A 375 -1.33 23.58 30.40
N SER A 376 -0.47 23.10 29.46
CA SER A 376 0.98 22.98 29.64
C SER A 376 1.73 24.32 29.61
N LEU A 377 1.11 25.35 29.01
CA LEU A 377 1.68 26.69 28.96
C LEU A 377 1.20 27.53 30.17
N SER A 378 2.13 28.22 30.82
CA SER A 378 1.72 29.26 31.77
C SER A 378 1.01 30.40 31.02
N ALA A 379 -0.03 30.99 31.59
CA ALA A 379 -0.77 32.05 30.93
C ALA A 379 0.13 33.22 30.46
N SER A 380 1.17 33.54 31.23
CA SER A 380 2.14 34.57 30.87
C SER A 380 3.04 34.23 29.68
N GLU A 381 3.40 32.93 29.47
CA GLU A 381 4.19 32.49 28.33
C GLU A 381 3.35 32.41 27.06
N SER A 382 2.11 31.94 27.17
CA SER A 382 1.21 31.87 26.03
C SER A 382 0.89 33.27 25.48
N ASP A 383 0.65 34.24 26.37
CA ASP A 383 0.38 35.61 25.99
C ASP A 383 1.56 36.25 25.29
N VAL A 384 2.77 36.09 25.81
CA VAL A 384 4.00 36.66 25.24
C VAL A 384 4.33 36.06 23.85
N ILE A 385 4.17 34.76 23.66
CA ILE A 385 4.45 34.12 22.38
C ILE A 385 3.44 34.59 21.30
N TRP A 386 2.21 34.72 21.66
CA TRP A 386 1.14 35.16 20.76
C TRP A 386 1.21 36.65 20.45
N GLU A 387 1.44 37.51 21.49
CA GLU A 387 1.61 38.94 21.34
C GLU A 387 2.81 39.34 20.48
N GLN A 388 3.95 38.64 20.61
CA GLN A 388 5.15 38.89 19.80
C GLN A 388 4.93 38.76 18.30
N LYS A 389 3.93 37.98 17.88
CA LYS A 389 3.72 37.69 16.48
C LYS A 389 2.53 38.45 15.87
N HIS A 390 1.49 38.75 16.62
CA HIS A 390 0.21 39.24 16.07
C HIS A 390 -0.24 40.58 16.64
N GLY A 391 0.56 41.24 17.52
CA GLY A 391 0.15 42.47 18.20
C GLY A 391 -1.00 42.20 19.19
N ASP A 392 -1.48 43.19 19.86
CA ASP A 392 -2.48 43.12 20.96
C ASP A 392 -3.64 42.12 20.78
N LEU A 393 -3.33 40.82 20.99
CA LEU A 393 -4.31 39.71 20.91
C LEU A 393 -5.16 39.55 22.18
N GLN A 394 -4.88 40.33 23.23
CA GLN A 394 -5.73 40.33 24.45
C GLN A 394 -7.21 40.75 24.19
N GLU A 395 -7.48 41.41 23.05
CA GLU A 395 -8.83 41.77 22.64
C GLU A 395 -9.47 40.83 21.61
N VAL A 396 -8.71 39.89 20.98
CA VAL A 396 -9.25 39.03 19.94
C VAL A 396 -9.40 37.60 20.47
N SER A 397 -10.47 37.38 21.21
CA SER A 397 -10.85 36.01 21.62
C SER A 397 -11.33 35.13 20.45
N SER A 398 -11.52 35.67 19.26
CA SER A 398 -12.04 34.95 18.11
C SER A 398 -11.37 35.37 16.77
N ILE A 399 -11.03 34.40 15.95
CA ILE A 399 -10.40 34.58 14.62
C ILE A 399 -11.32 34.02 13.54
N SER A 400 -11.58 34.79 12.48
CA SER A 400 -12.38 34.30 11.36
C SER A 400 -11.72 33.12 10.61
N VAL A 401 -12.51 32.29 9.92
CA VAL A 401 -12.03 31.11 9.20
C VAL A 401 -10.91 31.47 8.20
N ASN A 402 -11.01 32.60 7.51
CA ASN A 402 -9.99 33.02 6.55
C ASN A 402 -8.69 33.48 7.23
N GLN A 403 -8.81 34.22 8.33
CA GLN A 403 -7.64 34.62 9.12
C GLN A 403 -6.94 33.40 9.75
N THR A 404 -7.71 32.40 10.20
CA THR A 404 -7.15 31.15 10.72
C THR A 404 -6.38 30.39 9.65
N ARG A 405 -6.88 30.32 8.40
CA ARG A 405 -6.16 29.70 7.30
C ARG A 405 -4.84 30.41 7.00
N ASN A 406 -4.84 31.72 6.96
CA ASN A 406 -3.63 32.52 6.74
C ASN A 406 -2.63 32.32 7.89
N LEU A 407 -3.12 32.29 9.13
CA LEU A 407 -2.31 32.03 10.31
C LEU A 407 -1.61 30.66 10.25
N LEU A 408 -2.34 29.60 9.90
CA LEU A 408 -1.74 28.27 9.76
C LEU A 408 -0.63 28.22 8.71
N THR A 409 -0.83 28.91 7.59
CA THR A 409 0.19 29.03 6.54
C THR A 409 1.40 29.82 7.04
N GLU A 410 1.17 30.92 7.69
CA GLU A 410 2.21 31.79 8.24
C GLU A 410 3.04 31.10 9.31
N ILE A 411 2.43 30.31 10.21
CA ILE A 411 3.13 29.51 11.22
C ILE A 411 4.02 28.47 10.52
N ARG A 412 3.52 27.82 9.49
CA ARG A 412 4.25 26.78 8.74
C ARG A 412 5.44 27.35 7.99
N GLU A 413 5.32 28.54 7.42
CA GLU A 413 6.38 29.22 6.64
C GLU A 413 7.37 29.99 7.51
N SER A 414 7.03 30.22 8.76
CA SER A 414 7.86 31.01 9.69
C SER A 414 9.05 30.23 10.21
N GLU A 415 10.25 30.68 9.90
CA GLU A 415 11.50 30.15 10.46
C GLU A 415 11.69 30.47 11.98
N THR A 416 10.89 31.38 12.52
CA THR A 416 11.01 31.85 13.89
C THR A 416 9.90 31.36 14.83
N ALA A 417 8.83 30.80 14.30
CA ALA A 417 7.71 30.32 15.13
C ALA A 417 8.14 29.13 16.02
N ARG A 418 7.86 29.25 17.32
CA ARG A 418 8.18 28.26 18.34
C ARG A 418 6.97 27.53 18.91
N PHE A 419 5.79 27.78 18.39
CA PHE A 419 4.55 27.22 18.91
C PHE A 419 3.83 26.37 17.86
N SER A 420 2.94 25.55 18.34
CA SER A 420 2.12 24.64 17.55
C SER A 420 0.64 24.95 17.76
N VAL A 421 -0.17 24.75 16.71
CA VAL A 421 -1.61 25.02 16.72
C VAL A 421 -2.34 23.80 16.19
N PHE A 422 -3.44 23.44 16.84
CA PHE A 422 -4.34 22.38 16.41
C PHE A 422 -5.79 22.90 16.33
N ILE A 423 -6.53 22.47 15.31
CA ILE A 423 -7.93 22.81 15.09
C ILE A 423 -8.78 21.55 15.24
N GLY A 424 -9.54 21.47 16.34
CA GLY A 424 -10.36 20.30 16.66
C GLY A 424 -11.66 20.22 15.89
N GLU A 425 -12.30 21.37 15.58
CA GLU A 425 -13.66 21.42 15.03
C GLU A 425 -13.82 22.50 13.96
N GLY A 426 -14.90 22.44 13.17
CA GLY A 426 -15.29 23.45 12.20
C GLY A 426 -14.75 23.25 10.79
N PRO A 427 -14.84 24.26 9.90
CA PRO A 427 -14.45 24.17 8.49
C PRO A 427 -12.98 23.83 8.23
N LEU A 428 -12.10 24.01 9.22
CA LEU A 428 -10.67 23.68 9.14
C LEU A 428 -10.29 22.57 10.13
N ALA A 429 -11.25 21.76 10.58
CA ALA A 429 -11.04 20.69 11.53
C ALA A 429 -9.94 19.73 11.07
N GLY A 430 -9.11 19.26 12.00
CA GLY A 430 -8.00 18.37 11.74
C GLY A 430 -6.74 19.06 11.18
N GLN A 431 -6.79 20.36 10.87
CA GLN A 431 -5.60 21.08 10.47
C GLN A 431 -4.72 21.39 11.68
N LYS A 432 -3.42 21.23 11.46
CA LYS A 432 -2.39 21.54 12.45
C LYS A 432 -1.25 22.29 11.79
N SER A 433 -0.60 23.15 12.53
CA SER A 433 0.60 23.84 12.11
C SER A 433 1.61 23.86 13.24
N VAL A 434 2.85 23.55 12.93
CA VAL A 434 3.96 23.51 13.88
C VAL A 434 5.05 24.41 13.35
N GLY A 435 5.49 25.36 14.14
CA GLY A 435 6.58 26.26 13.77
C GLY A 435 7.92 25.55 13.71
N ALA A 436 8.79 25.96 12.79
CA ALA A 436 10.08 25.32 12.56
C ALA A 436 10.99 25.26 13.81
N LYS A 437 10.97 26.29 14.65
CA LYS A 437 11.73 26.30 15.92
C LYS A 437 11.09 25.46 17.04
N HIS A 438 9.79 25.20 16.98
CA HIS A 438 9.14 24.30 17.93
C HIS A 438 9.63 22.87 17.73
N VAL A 439 9.75 22.42 16.48
CA VAL A 439 10.30 21.10 16.15
C VAL A 439 11.77 20.94 16.62
N SER A 440 12.57 21.99 16.48
CA SER A 440 13.96 21.95 16.96
C SER A 440 14.09 21.97 18.49
N SER A 441 13.18 22.64 19.19
CA SER A 441 13.19 22.68 20.67
C SER A 441 12.70 21.37 21.31
N MET A 442 11.84 20.59 20.64
CA MET A 442 11.48 19.24 21.09
C MET A 442 12.62 18.23 21.00
N GLY A 443 13.61 18.49 20.14
CA GLY A 443 14.86 17.67 20.04
C GLY A 443 15.91 17.98 21.09
N GLU A 444 15.74 19.10 21.83
CA GLU A 444 16.63 19.55 22.92
C GLU A 444 15.99 19.34 24.29
N GLY A 445 15.19 18.27 24.47
CA GLY A 445 14.74 17.86 25.81
C GLY A 445 15.95 17.66 26.73
N PRO A 446 15.84 17.97 28.04
CA PRO A 446 16.99 17.93 28.94
C PRO A 446 17.60 16.53 28.92
N VAL A 447 18.86 16.48 28.55
CA VAL A 447 19.75 15.34 28.81
C VAL A 447 20.10 15.47 30.30
N ASP A 448 19.33 14.75 31.13
CA ASP A 448 19.75 14.39 32.49
C ASP A 448 19.82 12.87 32.61
#